data_91dfc7bbb8ae345d4a9048f0ef90d1d9
#
_entry.id   91dfc7bbb8ae345d4a9048f0ef90d1d9
#
_cell.length_a   1.000
_cell.length_b   1.000
_cell.length_c   1.000
_cell.angle_alpha   90.00
_cell.angle_beta   90.00
_cell.angle_gamma   90.00
#
_symmetry.space_group_name_H-M   'P 1'
#
loop_
_entity.id
_entity.type
_entity.pdbx_description
1 polymer ?
#
loop_
_entity_poly.entity_id
_entity_poly.type
_entity_poly.pdbx_seq_one_letter_code
_entity_poly.pdbx_strand_id
1 'polypeptide(L)'
;MENLNSMFCFQCEQTAGCSGCTKSVGVCGKTANTANLQDELTGALIGLAKACGNGEKTENTDRIIIEGLFTTVTNVNFNDKTLEDMITKVHNEKDRIVPGCARCMSRCGNTDDYNMEELWNADEDIRSLKSLILFGIRGMAAYAYHALMFGQKDEEVNDFFYRALSVMSYELPADKLLETV
;
A
#
# COMPACT_ATOMS: atom_id res chain seq x y z
N MET A 1 -8.10 9.14 -20.53
CA MET A 1 -8.62 7.76 -20.52
C MET A 1 -7.41 6.88 -20.36
N GLU A 2 -7.08 6.51 -19.13
CA GLU A 2 -6.01 5.55 -18.85
C GLU A 2 -6.38 4.23 -19.51
N ASN A 3 -5.40 3.59 -20.07
CA ASN A 3 -5.56 2.39 -20.88
C ASN A 3 -5.79 1.21 -19.92
N LEU A 4 -7.03 0.95 -19.51
CA LEU A 4 -7.45 -0.14 -18.61
C LEU A 4 -6.94 -1.55 -19.04
N ASN A 5 -6.29 -1.64 -20.18
CA ASN A 5 -5.72 -2.88 -20.71
C ASN A 5 -4.18 -3.00 -20.55
N SER A 6 -3.53 -2.08 -19.87
CA SER A 6 -2.10 -2.16 -19.58
C SER A 6 -1.85 -2.13 -18.07
N MET A 7 -0.78 -2.78 -17.65
CA MET A 7 -0.34 -2.85 -16.26
C MET A 7 1.16 -2.59 -16.18
N PHE A 8 1.63 -2.19 -15.03
CA PHE A 8 3.00 -2.40 -14.61
C PHE A 8 3.00 -3.22 -13.32
N CYS A 9 3.66 -4.37 -13.30
CA CYS A 9 3.80 -5.18 -12.10
C CYS A 9 5.22 -5.71 -11.98
N PHE A 10 5.86 -5.41 -10.85
CA PHE A 10 7.25 -5.72 -10.53
C PHE A 10 7.36 -6.43 -9.17
N GLN A 11 6.40 -7.29 -8.84
CA GLN A 11 6.27 -7.82 -7.46
C GLN A 11 6.87 -9.20 -7.24
N CYS A 12 7.42 -9.85 -8.27
CA CYS A 12 7.98 -11.20 -8.12
C CYS A 12 9.11 -11.47 -9.11
N GLU A 13 9.89 -12.51 -8.85
CA GLU A 13 10.99 -12.98 -9.71
C GLU A 13 10.55 -13.40 -11.11
N GLN A 14 9.26 -13.71 -11.30
CA GLN A 14 8.71 -14.16 -12.58
C GLN A 14 8.36 -12.99 -13.54
N THR A 15 8.67 -11.76 -13.15
CA THR A 15 8.42 -10.60 -14.01
C THR A 15 9.05 -10.78 -15.39
N ALA A 16 8.30 -10.41 -16.43
CA ALA A 16 8.73 -10.58 -17.82
C ALA A 16 10.06 -9.87 -18.09
N GLY A 17 11.07 -10.60 -18.52
CA GLY A 17 12.38 -10.06 -18.85
C GLY A 17 13.12 -9.38 -17.69
N CYS A 18 12.81 -9.70 -16.43
CA CYS A 18 13.36 -9.06 -15.24
C CYS A 18 13.12 -7.55 -15.18
N SER A 19 12.18 -7.01 -15.97
CA SER A 19 11.88 -5.57 -16.06
C SER A 19 10.48 -5.20 -15.63
N GLY A 20 9.59 -6.16 -15.45
CA GLY A 20 8.19 -5.98 -15.10
C GLY A 20 7.21 -6.57 -16.12
N CYS A 21 6.00 -6.87 -15.65
CA CYS A 21 4.88 -7.27 -16.50
C CYS A 21 4.15 -6.01 -16.96
N THR A 22 4.11 -5.77 -18.29
CA THR A 22 3.56 -4.53 -18.88
C THR A 22 2.44 -4.77 -19.89
N LYS A 23 1.99 -6.03 -20.05
CA LYS A 23 0.93 -6.41 -20.97
C LYS A 23 -0.43 -6.44 -20.29
N SER A 24 -1.44 -6.98 -20.95
CA SER A 24 -2.78 -7.17 -20.36
C SER A 24 -2.83 -8.27 -19.29
N VAL A 25 -1.83 -9.18 -19.26
CA VAL A 25 -1.74 -10.28 -18.31
C VAL A 25 -0.28 -10.48 -17.91
N GLY A 26 -0.04 -10.62 -16.61
CA GLY A 26 1.26 -10.96 -16.04
C GLY A 26 1.63 -12.43 -16.25
N VAL A 27 2.92 -12.76 -16.05
CA VAL A 27 3.42 -14.14 -16.15
C VAL A 27 2.67 -15.11 -15.21
N CYS A 28 2.25 -14.63 -14.04
CA CYS A 28 1.47 -15.40 -13.05
C CYS A 28 -0.03 -15.52 -13.38
N GLY A 29 -0.49 -14.93 -14.49
CA GLY A 29 -1.91 -14.90 -14.86
C GLY A 29 -2.72 -13.73 -14.27
N LYS A 30 -2.09 -12.83 -13.49
CA LYS A 30 -2.74 -11.61 -12.99
C LYS A 30 -3.16 -10.72 -14.16
N THR A 31 -4.40 -10.27 -14.17
CA THR A 31 -4.90 -9.33 -15.18
C THR A 31 -4.39 -7.92 -14.94
N ALA A 32 -4.43 -7.07 -15.95
CA ALA A 32 -4.11 -5.65 -15.79
C ALA A 32 -5.04 -4.99 -14.78
N ASN A 33 -6.34 -5.30 -14.80
CA ASN A 33 -7.30 -4.76 -13.83
C ASN A 33 -6.93 -5.12 -12.40
N THR A 34 -6.64 -6.38 -12.12
CA THR A 34 -6.20 -6.82 -10.78
C THR A 34 -4.91 -6.14 -10.33
N ALA A 35 -3.94 -5.95 -11.24
CA ALA A 35 -2.69 -5.27 -10.91
C ALA A 35 -2.92 -3.80 -10.54
N ASN A 36 -3.73 -3.09 -11.34
CA ASN A 36 -4.05 -1.70 -11.12
C ASN A 36 -4.84 -1.50 -9.81
N LEU A 37 -5.81 -2.37 -9.51
CA LEU A 37 -6.53 -2.36 -8.23
C LEU A 37 -5.61 -2.62 -7.03
N GLN A 38 -4.59 -3.47 -7.16
CA GLN A 38 -3.61 -3.69 -6.10
C GLN A 38 -2.71 -2.46 -5.88
N ASP A 39 -2.37 -1.74 -6.93
CA ASP A 39 -1.63 -0.49 -6.84
C ASP A 39 -2.50 0.62 -6.23
N GLU A 40 -3.77 0.74 -6.64
CA GLU A 40 -4.74 1.64 -6.05
C GLU A 40 -4.93 1.37 -4.55
N LEU A 41 -5.14 0.10 -4.15
CA LEU A 41 -5.25 -0.27 -2.75
C LEU A 41 -3.97 0.09 -1.97
N THR A 42 -2.79 -0.14 -2.56
CA THR A 42 -1.53 0.22 -1.92
C THR A 42 -1.44 1.74 -1.71
N GLY A 43 -1.79 2.52 -2.72
CA GLY A 43 -1.84 3.98 -2.64
C GLY A 43 -2.82 4.49 -1.58
N ALA A 44 -4.01 3.88 -1.51
CA ALA A 44 -5.02 4.20 -0.50
C ALA A 44 -4.54 3.90 0.93
N LEU A 45 -3.85 2.76 1.15
CA LEU A 45 -3.25 2.41 2.45
C LEU A 45 -2.18 3.41 2.88
N ILE A 46 -1.36 3.89 1.95
CA ILE A 46 -0.37 4.94 2.20
C ILE A 46 -1.08 6.25 2.60
N GLY A 47 -2.14 6.62 1.88
CA GLY A 47 -2.98 7.78 2.21
C GLY A 47 -3.63 7.67 3.59
N LEU A 48 -4.15 6.49 3.96
CA LEU A 48 -4.70 6.21 5.28
C LEU A 48 -3.62 6.32 6.38
N ALA A 49 -2.44 5.76 6.17
CA ALA A 49 -1.34 5.85 7.14
C ALA A 49 -0.92 7.31 7.39
N LYS A 50 -0.88 8.14 6.35
CA LYS A 50 -0.63 9.59 6.48
C LYS A 50 -1.73 10.30 7.28
N ALA A 51 -3.00 9.96 7.02
CA ALA A 51 -4.14 10.49 7.76
C ALA A 51 -4.04 10.15 9.26
N CYS A 52 -3.60 8.95 9.61
CA CYS A 52 -3.38 8.52 10.99
C CYS A 52 -2.28 9.29 11.72
N GLY A 53 -1.27 9.81 11.01
CA GLY A 53 -0.23 10.66 11.60
C GLY A 53 -0.78 11.97 12.20
N ASN A 54 -1.96 12.41 11.74
CA ASN A 54 -2.64 13.63 12.18
C ASN A 54 -3.97 13.37 12.91
N GLY A 55 -4.39 12.12 13.04
CA GLY A 55 -5.69 11.74 13.55
C GLY A 55 -5.67 10.54 14.50
N GLU A 56 -6.85 10.18 14.98
CA GLU A 56 -7.03 9.09 15.95
C GLU A 56 -7.08 7.73 15.26
N LYS A 57 -6.13 6.87 15.59
CA LYS A 57 -6.12 5.44 15.22
C LYS A 57 -7.08 4.66 16.12
N THR A 58 -7.70 3.63 15.57
CA THR A 58 -8.54 2.69 16.31
C THR A 58 -8.13 1.26 15.98
N GLU A 59 -8.59 0.29 16.76
CA GLU A 59 -8.40 -1.14 16.43
C GLU A 59 -8.94 -1.50 15.03
N ASN A 60 -9.98 -0.82 14.58
CA ASN A 60 -10.50 -1.00 13.22
C ASN A 60 -9.53 -0.47 12.17
N THR A 61 -8.87 0.66 12.44
CA THR A 61 -7.84 1.23 11.56
C THR A 61 -6.65 0.28 11.42
N ASP A 62 -6.15 -0.26 12.55
CA ASP A 62 -5.06 -1.24 12.57
C ASP A 62 -5.42 -2.48 11.75
N ARG A 63 -6.63 -2.99 11.96
CA ARG A 63 -7.16 -4.14 11.23
C ARG A 63 -7.22 -3.88 9.72
N ILE A 64 -7.71 -2.71 9.30
CA ILE A 64 -7.80 -2.33 7.88
C ILE A 64 -6.40 -2.26 7.25
N ILE A 65 -5.41 -1.70 7.93
CA ILE A 65 -4.01 -1.67 7.44
C ILE A 65 -3.48 -3.09 7.25
N ILE A 66 -3.64 -3.96 8.25
CA ILE A 66 -3.14 -5.34 8.19
C ILE A 66 -3.87 -6.13 7.09
N GLU A 67 -5.20 -6.08 7.04
CA GLU A 67 -6.00 -6.78 6.02
C GLU A 67 -5.66 -6.28 4.61
N GLY A 68 -5.52 -4.97 4.43
CA GLY A 68 -5.18 -4.36 3.14
C GLY A 68 -3.78 -4.76 2.66
N LEU A 69 -2.77 -4.69 3.53
CA LEU A 69 -1.42 -5.13 3.21
C LEU A 69 -1.38 -6.63 2.88
N PHE A 70 -2.06 -7.46 3.67
CA PHE A 70 -2.15 -8.91 3.41
C PHE A 70 -2.84 -9.20 2.07
N THR A 71 -3.91 -8.45 1.74
CA THR A 71 -4.64 -8.58 0.48
C THR A 71 -3.75 -8.28 -0.74
N THR A 72 -2.73 -7.42 -0.60
CA THR A 72 -1.78 -7.06 -1.65
C THR A 72 -0.49 -7.89 -1.65
N VAL A 73 -0.37 -8.91 -0.81
CA VAL A 73 0.76 -9.86 -0.85
C VAL A 73 0.82 -10.52 -2.23
N THR A 74 2.03 -10.65 -2.76
CA THR A 74 2.29 -11.18 -4.10
C THR A 74 1.59 -12.52 -4.33
N ASN A 75 0.74 -12.56 -5.35
CA ASN A 75 0.03 -13.77 -5.82
C ASN A 75 -0.91 -14.43 -4.79
N VAL A 76 -1.36 -13.70 -3.78
CA VAL A 76 -2.32 -14.21 -2.77
C VAL A 76 -3.76 -13.95 -3.19
N ASN A 77 -4.08 -12.78 -3.75
CA ASN A 77 -5.45 -12.41 -4.09
C ASN A 77 -5.54 -11.85 -5.52
N PHE A 78 -6.34 -12.52 -6.35
CA PHE A 78 -6.65 -12.10 -7.73
C PHE A 78 -8.15 -11.79 -7.90
N ASN A 79 -8.88 -11.55 -6.82
CA ASN A 79 -10.30 -11.23 -6.85
C ASN A 79 -10.49 -9.70 -6.86
N ASP A 80 -10.83 -9.17 -8.03
CA ASP A 80 -11.03 -7.73 -8.24
C ASP A 80 -12.07 -7.15 -7.28
N LYS A 81 -13.19 -7.86 -7.07
CA LYS A 81 -14.23 -7.39 -6.14
C LYS A 81 -13.73 -7.27 -4.70
N THR A 82 -12.91 -8.20 -4.25
CA THR A 82 -12.31 -8.12 -2.90
C THR A 82 -11.40 -6.90 -2.78
N LEU A 83 -10.65 -6.57 -3.85
CA LEU A 83 -9.80 -5.39 -3.90
C LEU A 83 -10.62 -4.10 -3.86
N GLU A 84 -11.67 -3.99 -4.67
CA GLU A 84 -12.60 -2.85 -4.69
C GLU A 84 -13.29 -2.65 -3.32
N ASP A 85 -13.76 -3.73 -2.71
CA ASP A 85 -14.39 -3.68 -1.39
C ASP A 85 -13.39 -3.22 -0.31
N MET A 86 -12.10 -3.63 -0.42
CA MET A 86 -11.05 -3.20 0.51
C MET A 86 -10.67 -1.73 0.31
N ILE A 87 -10.52 -1.26 -0.92
CA ILE A 87 -10.30 0.16 -1.26
C ILE A 87 -11.41 1.02 -0.64
N THR A 88 -12.66 0.59 -0.81
CA THR A 88 -13.82 1.28 -0.22
C THR A 88 -13.73 1.35 1.31
N LYS A 89 -13.32 0.26 1.98
CA LYS A 89 -13.12 0.25 3.44
C LYS A 89 -12.03 1.23 3.87
N VAL A 90 -10.90 1.25 3.14
CA VAL A 90 -9.78 2.15 3.42
C VAL A 90 -10.22 3.62 3.29
N HIS A 91 -10.93 3.98 2.23
CA HIS A 91 -11.43 5.33 2.02
C HIS A 91 -12.43 5.75 3.09
N ASN A 92 -13.38 4.89 3.44
CA ASN A 92 -14.35 5.17 4.51
C ASN A 92 -13.66 5.41 5.86
N GLU A 93 -12.62 4.65 6.18
CA GLU A 93 -11.86 4.84 7.42
C GLU A 93 -11.03 6.12 7.37
N LYS A 94 -10.44 6.46 6.23
CA LYS A 94 -9.73 7.72 6.01
C LYS A 94 -10.67 8.93 6.21
N ASP A 95 -11.87 8.88 5.64
CA ASP A 95 -12.89 9.92 5.81
C ASP A 95 -13.38 10.06 7.25
N ARG A 96 -13.40 8.97 8.02
CA ARG A 96 -13.70 9.01 9.46
C ARG A 96 -12.64 9.75 10.25
N ILE A 97 -11.35 9.50 9.92
CA ILE A 97 -10.21 10.11 10.64
C ILE A 97 -10.07 11.60 10.28
N VAL A 98 -10.31 11.96 9.02
CA VAL A 98 -10.15 13.32 8.51
C VAL A 98 -11.47 13.80 7.89
N PRO A 99 -12.52 14.00 8.72
CA PRO A 99 -13.84 14.37 8.21
C PRO A 99 -13.81 15.73 7.55
N GLY A 100 -14.21 15.79 6.29
CA GLY A 100 -14.49 17.05 5.57
C GLY A 100 -13.26 17.88 5.22
N CYS A 101 -12.11 17.29 5.03
CA CYS A 101 -10.85 18.00 4.70
C CYS A 101 -10.83 18.68 3.32
N ALA A 102 -11.91 18.60 2.53
CA ALA A 102 -12.10 19.41 1.33
C ALA A 102 -11.99 20.94 1.58
N ARG A 103 -12.01 21.39 2.85
CA ARG A 103 -11.89 22.80 3.25
C ARG A 103 -10.62 23.16 4.02
N CYS A 104 -9.78 22.19 4.39
CA CYS A 104 -8.65 22.42 5.30
C CYS A 104 -7.30 22.17 4.62
N MET A 105 -7.06 22.76 3.45
CA MET A 105 -5.81 22.62 2.68
C MET A 105 -4.52 23.01 3.44
N SER A 106 -4.64 23.57 4.64
CA SER A 106 -3.47 24.12 5.37
C SER A 106 -3.13 23.43 6.70
N ARG A 107 -3.96 22.53 7.22
CA ARG A 107 -3.74 21.90 8.54
C ARG A 107 -3.57 20.38 8.56
N CYS A 108 -4.08 19.67 7.56
CA CYS A 108 -4.13 18.20 7.60
C CYS A 108 -3.00 17.52 6.82
N GLY A 109 -2.11 18.26 6.16
CA GLY A 109 -1.13 17.69 5.25
C GLY A 109 -1.82 17.07 4.00
N ASN A 110 -1.05 16.67 3.03
CA ASN A 110 -1.58 15.91 1.90
C ASN A 110 -1.84 14.45 2.33
N THR A 111 -3.12 14.08 2.48
CA THR A 111 -3.58 12.71 2.78
C THR A 111 -4.14 12.00 1.54
N ASP A 112 -3.89 12.55 0.35
CA ASP A 112 -4.29 11.91 -0.90
C ASP A 112 -3.64 10.53 -1.03
N ASP A 113 -4.27 9.67 -1.78
CA ASP A 113 -3.72 8.36 -2.10
C ASP A 113 -2.39 8.55 -2.84
N TYR A 114 -1.45 7.65 -2.57
CA TYR A 114 -0.14 7.70 -3.22
C TYR A 114 -0.25 7.11 -4.62
N ASN A 115 0.28 7.82 -5.62
CA ASN A 115 0.35 7.30 -6.97
C ASN A 115 1.56 6.34 -7.09
N MET A 116 1.31 5.06 -7.31
CA MET A 116 2.36 4.05 -7.44
C MET A 116 3.29 4.29 -8.64
N GLU A 117 2.88 5.07 -9.64
CA GLU A 117 3.77 5.47 -10.74
C GLU A 117 4.96 6.32 -10.25
N GLU A 118 4.78 7.09 -9.17
CA GLU A 118 5.89 7.85 -8.56
C GLU A 118 6.99 6.91 -8.04
N LEU A 119 6.60 5.76 -7.46
CA LEU A 119 7.54 4.74 -7.04
C LEU A 119 8.27 4.13 -8.24
N TRP A 120 7.54 3.77 -9.28
CA TRP A 120 8.12 3.08 -10.46
C TRP A 120 9.05 3.99 -11.26
N ASN A 121 8.81 5.30 -11.25
CA ASN A 121 9.61 6.32 -11.93
C ASN A 121 10.71 6.95 -11.07
N ALA A 122 10.85 6.55 -9.80
CA ALA A 122 11.91 7.04 -8.92
C ALA A 122 13.31 6.53 -9.35
N ASP A 123 14.34 7.19 -8.85
CA ASP A 123 15.73 6.74 -9.01
C ASP A 123 15.88 5.29 -8.53
N GLU A 124 16.80 4.54 -9.13
CA GLU A 124 16.95 3.09 -8.94
C GLU A 124 17.14 2.72 -7.46
N ASP A 125 17.98 3.42 -6.73
CA ASP A 125 18.22 3.15 -5.31
C ASP A 125 16.96 3.43 -4.46
N ILE A 126 16.30 4.55 -4.70
CA ILE A 126 15.06 4.94 -4.00
C ILE A 126 13.95 3.92 -4.29
N ARG A 127 13.75 3.58 -5.57
CA ARG A 127 12.77 2.58 -5.98
C ARG A 127 13.05 1.23 -5.34
N SER A 128 14.30 0.79 -5.33
CA SER A 128 14.70 -0.50 -4.75
C SER A 128 14.44 -0.55 -3.26
N LEU A 129 14.84 0.49 -2.51
CA LEU A 129 14.64 0.56 -1.06
C LEU A 129 13.16 0.65 -0.68
N LYS A 130 12.39 1.51 -1.35
CA LYS A 130 10.94 1.59 -1.13
C LYS A 130 10.24 0.27 -1.48
N SER A 131 10.64 -0.41 -2.54
CA SER A 131 10.11 -1.73 -2.89
C SER A 131 10.43 -2.77 -1.82
N LEU A 132 11.64 -2.76 -1.27
CA LEU A 132 12.06 -3.66 -0.20
C LEU A 132 11.23 -3.43 1.08
N ILE A 133 11.01 -2.18 1.48
CA ILE A 133 10.14 -1.81 2.60
C ILE A 133 8.73 -2.36 2.35
N LEU A 134 8.16 -2.10 1.18
CA LEU A 134 6.80 -2.51 0.84
C LEU A 134 6.64 -4.04 0.87
N PHE A 135 7.59 -4.79 0.32
CA PHE A 135 7.57 -6.26 0.37
C PHE A 135 7.72 -6.77 1.80
N GLY A 136 8.58 -6.16 2.59
CA GLY A 136 8.79 -6.49 4.00
C GLY A 136 7.50 -6.35 4.82
N ILE A 137 6.86 -5.18 4.75
CA ILE A 137 5.62 -4.94 5.51
C ILE A 137 4.45 -5.82 5.04
N ARG A 138 4.36 -6.16 3.74
CA ARG A 138 3.38 -7.14 3.26
C ARG A 138 3.61 -8.52 3.86
N GLY A 139 4.86 -8.97 3.91
CA GLY A 139 5.23 -10.21 4.57
C GLY A 139 4.90 -10.22 6.06
N MET A 140 5.23 -9.13 6.78
CA MET A 140 4.86 -8.95 8.19
C MET A 140 3.33 -8.96 8.38
N ALA A 141 2.58 -8.32 7.49
CA ALA A 141 1.12 -8.26 7.57
C ALA A 141 0.48 -9.65 7.45
N ALA A 142 1.08 -10.58 6.70
CA ALA A 142 0.59 -11.95 6.63
C ALA A 142 0.63 -12.62 8.01
N TYR A 143 1.71 -12.45 8.78
CA TYR A 143 1.81 -12.96 10.14
C TYR A 143 0.91 -12.20 11.13
N ALA A 144 0.87 -10.86 11.02
CA ALA A 144 0.00 -10.03 11.86
C ALA A 144 -1.48 -10.39 11.64
N TYR A 145 -1.90 -10.65 10.41
CA TYR A 145 -3.26 -11.10 10.12
C TYR A 145 -3.59 -12.43 10.82
N HIS A 146 -2.68 -13.40 10.78
CA HIS A 146 -2.87 -14.66 11.50
C HIS A 146 -2.95 -14.43 13.02
N ALA A 147 -2.11 -13.57 13.58
CA ALA A 147 -2.17 -13.22 15.00
C ALA A 147 -3.54 -12.59 15.37
N LEU A 148 -4.06 -11.69 14.53
CA LEU A 148 -5.40 -11.11 14.70
C LEU A 148 -6.52 -12.17 14.73
N MET A 149 -6.41 -13.23 13.93
CA MET A 149 -7.40 -14.32 13.94
C MET A 149 -7.44 -15.07 15.27
N PHE A 150 -6.35 -15.02 16.05
CA PHE A 150 -6.26 -15.56 17.41
C PHE A 150 -6.48 -14.50 18.50
N GLY A 151 -6.95 -13.30 18.14
CA GLY A 151 -7.19 -12.20 19.07
C GLY A 151 -5.91 -11.59 19.65
N GLN A 152 -4.76 -11.81 19.00
CA GLN A 152 -3.49 -11.25 19.42
C GLN A 152 -3.19 -9.98 18.60
N LYS A 153 -2.64 -8.97 19.27
CA LYS A 153 -2.20 -7.71 18.65
C LYS A 153 -0.92 -7.22 19.34
N ASP A 154 -0.14 -6.45 18.61
CA ASP A 154 1.07 -5.81 19.09
C ASP A 154 1.08 -4.36 18.59
N GLU A 155 1.11 -3.42 19.53
CA GLU A 155 1.04 -1.98 19.21
C GLU A 155 2.31 -1.50 18.49
N GLU A 156 3.49 -2.04 18.84
CA GLU A 156 4.75 -1.66 18.21
C GLU A 156 4.78 -2.10 16.73
N VAL A 157 4.28 -3.30 16.45
CA VAL A 157 4.13 -3.82 15.07
C VAL A 157 3.12 -2.96 14.30
N ASN A 158 1.99 -2.61 14.91
CA ASN A 158 1.00 -1.74 14.26
C ASN A 158 1.59 -0.37 13.96
N ASP A 159 2.27 0.26 14.90
CA ASP A 159 2.93 1.56 14.70
C ASP A 159 4.02 1.50 13.61
N PHE A 160 4.71 0.39 13.49
CA PHE A 160 5.67 0.19 12.42
C PHE A 160 5.01 0.18 11.04
N PHE A 161 3.85 -0.47 10.87
CA PHE A 161 3.11 -0.42 9.59
C PHE A 161 2.77 1.00 9.17
N TYR A 162 2.28 1.84 10.08
CA TYR A 162 1.97 3.24 9.77
C TYR A 162 3.21 4.03 9.36
N ARG A 163 4.32 3.87 10.09
CA ARG A 163 5.58 4.55 9.76
C ARG A 163 6.11 4.12 8.39
N ALA A 164 6.18 2.81 8.14
CA ALA A 164 6.70 2.26 6.91
C ALA A 164 5.84 2.64 5.69
N LEU A 165 4.51 2.64 5.81
CA LEU A 165 3.62 3.12 4.75
C LEU A 165 3.79 4.63 4.51
N SER A 166 3.87 5.44 5.56
CA SER A 166 4.04 6.89 5.42
C SER A 166 5.35 7.26 4.73
N VAL A 167 6.43 6.54 5.03
CA VAL A 167 7.76 6.72 4.39
C VAL A 167 7.69 6.60 2.87
N MET A 168 6.78 5.78 2.33
CA MET A 168 6.60 5.61 0.89
C MET A 168 6.27 6.92 0.18
N SER A 169 5.56 7.84 0.84
CA SER A 169 5.11 9.12 0.26
C SER A 169 6.10 10.27 0.46
N TYR A 170 7.19 10.06 1.19
CA TYR A 170 8.17 11.11 1.44
C TYR A 170 9.32 11.07 0.44
N GLU A 171 9.82 12.24 0.09
CA GLU A 171 11.09 12.39 -0.63
C GLU A 171 12.25 12.27 0.36
N LEU A 172 12.71 11.05 0.60
CA LEU A 172 13.81 10.75 1.50
C LEU A 172 15.02 10.25 0.73
N PRO A 173 16.24 10.63 1.15
CA PRO A 173 17.46 10.07 0.61
C PRO A 173 17.63 8.61 1.01
N ALA A 174 18.46 7.86 0.28
CA ALA A 174 18.63 6.42 0.44
C ALA A 174 19.06 6.00 1.86
N ASP A 175 19.94 6.77 2.53
CA ASP A 175 20.37 6.52 3.90
C ASP A 175 19.21 6.54 4.90
N LYS A 176 18.24 7.44 4.71
CA LYS A 176 17.06 7.51 5.55
C LYS A 176 16.05 6.37 5.27
N LEU A 177 15.96 5.92 4.04
CA LEU A 177 15.14 4.75 3.72
C LEU A 177 15.75 3.47 4.31
N LEU A 178 17.08 3.34 4.33
CA LEU A 178 17.78 2.20 4.96
C LEU A 178 17.47 2.07 6.46
N GLU A 179 17.22 3.17 7.18
CA GLU A 179 16.83 3.14 8.60
C GLU A 179 15.47 2.44 8.82
N THR A 180 14.65 2.29 7.77
CA THR A 180 13.32 1.65 7.82
C THR A 180 13.38 0.18 7.38
N VAL A 181 14.40 -0.21 6.63
CA VAL A 181 14.64 -1.61 6.20
C VAL A 181 15.21 -2.44 7.34
#